data_d0eb8c6d6b18c3cd75a4883664b23484
#
_entry.id   d0eb8c6d6b18c3cd75a4883664b23484
#
_cell.length_a   1.000
_cell.length_b   1.000
_cell.length_c   1.000
_cell.angle_alpha   90.00
_cell.angle_beta   90.00
_cell.angle_gamma   90.00
#
_symmetry.space_group_name_H-M   'P 1'
#
loop_
_entity.id
_entity.type
_entity.pdbx_description
1 polymer ?
#
loop_
_entity_poly.entity_id
_entity_poly.type
_entity_poly.pdbx_seq_one_letter_code
_entity_poly.pdbx_strand_id
1 'polypeptide(L)'
;MLLEKIEALKEQINNLKASNEEALEALRIKYLSKKGEITALFNDFRTVPPEQKRELGQRLNELKTLATDKINALRDGFKSQSKEAHKIDITRPAVPHELGTRHPISLVRQEIIDIFERQGFTLATGPEVEDDWHVFSALNFAPDHPARDMQDTFFINKDNEDVKRNIVLRSHTSSVQVRTMEKKQPPIRIICPGRVYRNEAITARAHCFFHQIEGLYIDKNVTFADLKQVMLYFAQELFGKDTKIRLRPSYFPFTEPSAEMDVSCMLCGGEGCGFCKHTGWVEILGCGMIDPNVLEASGIDSTIYSGYAFGLGVERITNLKYMVKDLRKIGRAHV
;
A
#
# COMPACT_ATOMS: atom_id res chain seq x y z
N MET A 1 -25.94 -78.48 20.81
CA MET A 1 -24.65 -77.84 20.97
C MET A 1 -24.40 -76.71 19.97
N LEU A 2 -24.38 -76.87 18.61
CA LEU A 2 -24.08 -75.78 17.66
C LEU A 2 -25.21 -74.74 17.55
N LEU A 3 -26.50 -75.22 17.54
CA LEU A 3 -27.69 -74.36 17.56
C LEU A 3 -27.77 -73.47 18.80
N GLU A 4 -27.47 -73.95 19.96
CA GLU A 4 -27.47 -73.20 21.22
C GLU A 4 -26.40 -72.11 21.19
N LYS A 5 -25.21 -72.37 20.58
CA LYS A 5 -24.15 -71.37 20.40
C LYS A 5 -24.55 -70.24 19.43
N ILE A 6 -25.28 -70.59 18.36
CA ILE A 6 -25.81 -69.67 17.40
C ILE A 6 -26.84 -68.74 18.04
N GLU A 7 -27.76 -69.26 18.84
CA GLU A 7 -28.78 -68.49 19.53
C GLU A 7 -28.19 -67.56 20.62
N ALA A 8 -27.25 -68.11 21.42
CA ALA A 8 -26.53 -67.30 22.41
C ALA A 8 -25.75 -66.10 21.77
N LEU A 9 -25.10 -66.38 20.66
CA LEU A 9 -24.38 -65.30 19.92
C LEU A 9 -25.33 -64.25 19.26
N LYS A 10 -26.50 -64.73 18.78
CA LYS A 10 -27.57 -63.90 18.23
C LYS A 10 -28.07 -62.89 19.29
N GLU A 11 -28.30 -63.38 20.50
CA GLU A 11 -28.70 -62.52 21.62
C GLU A 11 -27.64 -61.50 22.03
N GLN A 12 -26.39 -61.93 22.10
CA GLN A 12 -25.25 -61.01 22.35
C GLN A 12 -25.14 -59.93 21.29
N ILE A 13 -25.28 -60.28 20.00
CA ILE A 13 -25.21 -59.35 18.90
C ILE A 13 -26.38 -58.35 18.93
N ASN A 14 -27.57 -58.75 19.27
CA ASN A 14 -28.71 -57.84 19.40
C ASN A 14 -28.49 -56.79 20.51
N ASN A 15 -27.83 -57.17 21.58
CA ASN A 15 -27.56 -56.31 22.73
C ASN A 15 -26.25 -55.49 22.61
N LEU A 16 -25.56 -55.52 21.46
CA LEU A 16 -24.32 -54.78 21.24
C LEU A 16 -24.52 -53.28 21.40
N LYS A 17 -23.68 -52.67 22.21
CA LYS A 17 -23.53 -51.23 22.38
C LYS A 17 -22.05 -50.89 22.26
N ALA A 18 -21.73 -49.78 21.64
CA ALA A 18 -20.39 -49.23 21.57
C ALA A 18 -20.42 -47.81 22.11
N SER A 19 -19.42 -47.46 22.90
CA SER A 19 -19.29 -46.09 23.47
C SER A 19 -18.48 -45.15 22.62
N ASN A 20 -17.61 -45.69 21.76
CA ASN A 20 -16.75 -44.94 20.85
C ASN A 20 -16.39 -45.80 19.61
N GLU A 21 -15.70 -45.18 18.62
CA GLU A 21 -15.29 -45.88 17.39
C GLU A 21 -14.27 -46.99 17.65
N GLU A 22 -13.38 -46.84 18.64
CA GLU A 22 -12.43 -47.90 19.00
C GLU A 22 -13.12 -49.14 19.58
N ALA A 23 -14.11 -48.94 20.45
CA ALA A 23 -14.94 -50.04 20.98
C ALA A 23 -15.72 -50.71 19.87
N LEU A 24 -16.25 -49.95 18.89
CA LEU A 24 -16.97 -50.52 17.74
C LEU A 24 -16.03 -51.38 16.87
N GLU A 25 -14.79 -50.92 16.63
CA GLU A 25 -13.83 -51.67 15.83
C GLU A 25 -13.38 -52.95 16.57
N ALA A 26 -13.23 -52.91 17.89
CA ALA A 26 -12.97 -54.10 18.71
C ALA A 26 -14.09 -55.13 18.60
N LEU A 27 -15.37 -54.71 18.61
CA LEU A 27 -16.53 -55.59 18.39
C LEU A 27 -16.54 -56.17 16.97
N ARG A 28 -16.20 -55.38 15.95
CA ARG A 28 -16.07 -55.86 14.57
C ARG A 28 -15.04 -56.98 14.45
N ILE A 29 -13.88 -56.78 15.06
CA ILE A 29 -12.78 -57.75 15.10
C ILE A 29 -13.20 -59.00 15.84
N LYS A 30 -13.87 -58.86 16.99
CA LYS A 30 -14.32 -60.00 17.81
C LYS A 30 -15.28 -60.91 17.07
N TYR A 31 -16.27 -60.35 16.33
CA TYR A 31 -17.31 -61.15 15.72
C TYR A 31 -17.07 -61.46 14.24
N LEU A 32 -16.58 -60.50 13.45
CA LEU A 32 -16.55 -60.57 11.97
C LEU A 32 -15.14 -60.80 11.37
N SER A 33 -14.08 -60.82 12.16
CA SER A 33 -12.72 -61.03 11.63
C SER A 33 -12.51 -62.50 11.18
N LYS A 34 -11.38 -62.72 10.49
CA LYS A 34 -10.96 -64.11 10.08
C LYS A 34 -10.79 -65.05 11.26
N LYS A 35 -10.52 -64.58 12.44
CA LYS A 35 -10.39 -65.31 13.70
C LYS A 35 -11.56 -65.00 14.65
N GLY A 36 -12.62 -64.37 14.18
CA GLY A 36 -13.77 -63.98 14.98
C GLY A 36 -14.71 -65.16 15.30
N GLU A 37 -15.53 -64.93 16.31
CA GLU A 37 -16.43 -65.95 16.84
C GLU A 37 -17.41 -66.59 15.80
N ILE A 38 -17.93 -65.75 14.89
CA ILE A 38 -18.81 -66.22 13.81
C ILE A 38 -18.01 -67.04 12.81
N THR A 39 -16.75 -66.68 12.49
CA THR A 39 -15.89 -67.46 11.58
C THR A 39 -15.53 -68.85 12.20
N ALA A 40 -15.33 -68.86 13.51
CA ALA A 40 -15.07 -70.09 14.22
C ALA A 40 -16.31 -71.08 14.12
N LEU A 41 -17.53 -70.57 14.21
CA LEU A 41 -18.74 -71.37 14.01
C LEU A 41 -18.87 -71.90 12.57
N PHE A 42 -18.41 -71.16 11.56
CA PHE A 42 -18.35 -71.67 10.19
C PHE A 42 -17.29 -72.77 10.01
N ASN A 43 -16.26 -72.83 10.81
CA ASN A 43 -15.30 -73.92 10.82
C ASN A 43 -15.90 -75.17 11.48
N ASP A 44 -16.61 -75.00 12.62
CA ASP A 44 -17.32 -76.10 13.30
C ASP A 44 -18.45 -76.67 12.41
N PHE A 45 -19.09 -75.88 11.58
CA PHE A 45 -20.11 -76.24 10.60
C PHE A 45 -19.60 -77.25 9.57
N ARG A 46 -18.33 -77.28 9.26
CA ARG A 46 -17.75 -78.25 8.30
C ARG A 46 -17.82 -79.68 8.74
N THR A 47 -17.85 -79.90 10.03
CA THR A 47 -17.95 -81.29 10.67
C THR A 47 -19.34 -81.79 10.87
N VAL A 48 -20.41 -81.02 10.50
CA VAL A 48 -21.81 -81.38 10.72
C VAL A 48 -22.31 -82.35 9.64
N PRO A 49 -23.18 -83.38 10.01
CA PRO A 49 -23.81 -84.33 9.08
C PRO A 49 -24.63 -83.61 7.98
N PRO A 50 -24.72 -84.20 6.76
CA PRO A 50 -25.40 -83.61 5.61
C PRO A 50 -26.86 -83.21 5.83
N GLU A 51 -27.59 -83.95 6.63
CA GLU A 51 -29.02 -83.73 6.90
C GLU A 51 -29.30 -82.40 7.62
N GLN A 52 -28.38 -81.90 8.46
CA GLN A 52 -28.53 -80.66 9.23
C GLN A 52 -27.85 -79.47 8.60
N LYS A 53 -27.06 -79.67 7.55
CA LYS A 53 -26.26 -78.56 6.91
C LYS A 53 -27.13 -77.48 6.35
N ARG A 54 -28.26 -77.78 5.78
CA ARG A 54 -29.12 -76.80 5.13
C ARG A 54 -29.67 -75.76 6.13
N GLU A 55 -30.25 -76.26 7.22
CA GLU A 55 -30.85 -75.41 8.25
C GLU A 55 -29.78 -74.58 9.03
N LEU A 56 -28.69 -75.22 9.45
CA LEU A 56 -27.62 -74.62 10.18
C LEU A 56 -26.87 -73.60 9.33
N GLY A 57 -26.64 -73.82 8.02
CA GLY A 57 -26.05 -72.93 7.10
C GLY A 57 -26.88 -71.66 6.91
N GLN A 58 -28.21 -71.81 6.85
CA GLN A 58 -29.08 -70.65 6.75
C GLN A 58 -29.02 -69.78 8.02
N ARG A 59 -29.09 -70.39 9.20
CA ARG A 59 -29.01 -69.68 10.50
C ARG A 59 -27.64 -68.99 10.72
N LEU A 60 -26.53 -69.57 10.28
CA LEU A 60 -25.19 -68.96 10.33
C LEU A 60 -25.10 -67.79 9.41
N ASN A 61 -25.67 -67.81 8.21
CA ASN A 61 -25.71 -66.68 7.32
C ASN A 61 -26.56 -65.51 7.88
N GLU A 62 -27.74 -65.89 8.45
CA GLU A 62 -28.56 -64.86 9.14
C GLU A 62 -27.83 -64.19 10.28
N LEU A 63 -27.10 -64.96 11.11
CA LEU A 63 -26.29 -64.44 12.20
C LEU A 63 -25.21 -63.51 11.71
N LYS A 64 -24.49 -63.82 10.61
CA LYS A 64 -23.49 -63.01 10.00
C LYS A 64 -24.05 -61.69 9.46
N THR A 65 -25.20 -61.75 8.78
CA THR A 65 -25.90 -60.55 8.27
C THR A 65 -26.36 -59.72 9.43
N LEU A 66 -26.98 -60.27 10.46
CA LEU A 66 -27.40 -59.53 11.66
C LEU A 66 -26.21 -58.79 12.34
N ALA A 67 -25.06 -59.45 12.47
CA ALA A 67 -23.86 -58.85 13.05
C ALA A 67 -23.32 -57.68 12.20
N THR A 68 -23.34 -57.88 10.87
CA THR A 68 -22.86 -56.83 9.94
C THR A 68 -23.79 -55.61 9.98
N ASP A 69 -25.11 -55.83 9.93
CA ASP A 69 -26.09 -54.74 9.94
C ASP A 69 -26.06 -53.95 11.26
N LYS A 70 -25.93 -54.66 12.40
CA LYS A 70 -25.86 -54.03 13.71
C LYS A 70 -24.61 -53.16 13.85
N ILE A 71 -23.45 -53.65 13.41
CA ILE A 71 -22.18 -52.89 13.43
C ILE A 71 -22.24 -51.68 12.50
N ASN A 72 -22.84 -51.82 11.31
CA ASN A 72 -23.01 -50.70 10.38
C ASN A 72 -23.98 -49.64 10.94
N ALA A 73 -25.09 -50.05 11.55
CA ALA A 73 -26.03 -49.11 12.19
C ALA A 73 -25.36 -48.31 13.33
N LEU A 74 -24.54 -48.96 14.16
CA LEU A 74 -23.78 -48.29 15.19
C LEU A 74 -22.72 -47.33 14.61
N ARG A 75 -22.08 -47.70 13.51
CA ARG A 75 -21.11 -46.84 12.79
C ARG A 75 -21.76 -45.61 12.21
N ASP A 76 -22.92 -45.74 11.59
CA ASP A 76 -23.66 -44.64 11.02
C ASP A 76 -24.19 -43.69 12.10
N GLY A 77 -24.52 -44.22 13.30
CA GLY A 77 -24.81 -43.39 14.48
C GLY A 77 -23.66 -42.51 14.91
N PHE A 78 -22.43 -43.01 14.89
CA PHE A 78 -21.23 -42.19 15.19
C PHE A 78 -20.93 -41.19 14.11
N LYS A 79 -21.12 -41.51 12.82
CA LYS A 79 -20.94 -40.58 11.70
C LYS A 79 -21.96 -39.45 11.70
N SER A 80 -23.19 -39.70 12.17
CA SER A 80 -24.19 -38.64 12.28
C SER A 80 -23.89 -37.65 13.43
N GLN A 81 -23.29 -38.13 14.54
CA GLN A 81 -22.81 -37.25 15.62
C GLN A 81 -21.59 -36.44 15.25
N SER A 82 -20.65 -36.94 14.43
CA SER A 82 -19.49 -36.19 13.94
C SER A 82 -19.85 -35.18 12.85
N LYS A 83 -21.04 -35.28 12.26
CA LYS A 83 -21.62 -34.31 11.31
C LYS A 83 -22.44 -33.19 11.96
N GLU A 84 -22.42 -33.02 13.28
CA GLU A 84 -22.69 -31.69 13.82
C GLU A 84 -21.56 -30.79 13.37
N ALA A 85 -21.71 -30.30 12.14
CA ALA A 85 -20.89 -29.25 11.55
C ALA A 85 -20.63 -28.20 12.64
N HIS A 86 -19.40 -27.78 12.80
CA HIS A 86 -19.08 -26.57 13.50
C HIS A 86 -20.07 -25.50 13.04
N LYS A 87 -21.15 -25.30 13.80
CA LYS A 87 -22.03 -24.15 13.60
C LYS A 87 -21.17 -22.95 13.77
N ILE A 88 -20.81 -22.33 12.64
CA ILE A 88 -20.13 -21.05 12.66
C ILE A 88 -21.01 -20.16 13.52
N ASP A 89 -20.46 -19.72 14.63
CA ASP A 89 -21.14 -18.78 15.51
C ASP A 89 -21.20 -17.41 14.80
N ILE A 90 -22.37 -17.17 14.18
CA ILE A 90 -22.64 -15.92 13.45
C ILE A 90 -22.82 -14.71 14.36
N THR A 91 -22.85 -14.91 15.69
CA THR A 91 -22.86 -13.81 16.66
C THR A 91 -21.45 -13.30 16.98
N ARG A 92 -20.42 -14.03 16.59
CA ARG A 92 -19.04 -13.55 16.70
C ARG A 92 -18.86 -12.32 15.82
N PRO A 93 -18.21 -11.25 16.32
CA PRO A 93 -17.83 -10.14 15.48
C PRO A 93 -16.97 -10.65 14.32
N ALA A 94 -17.17 -10.12 13.13
CA ALA A 94 -16.34 -10.45 11.98
C ALA A 94 -14.86 -10.28 12.36
N VAL A 95 -14.01 -11.20 11.91
CA VAL A 95 -12.57 -11.03 12.06
C VAL A 95 -12.22 -9.70 11.40
N PRO A 96 -11.67 -8.72 12.13
CA PRO A 96 -11.33 -7.44 11.53
C PRO A 96 -10.37 -7.72 10.38
N HIS A 97 -10.75 -7.32 9.17
CA HIS A 97 -9.80 -7.30 8.06
C HIS A 97 -8.70 -6.32 8.45
N GLU A 98 -7.47 -6.78 8.45
CA GLU A 98 -6.34 -5.89 8.58
C GLU A 98 -6.40 -4.88 7.43
N LEU A 99 -6.67 -3.62 7.77
CA LEU A 99 -6.63 -2.54 6.80
C LEU A 99 -5.18 -2.41 6.34
N GLY A 100 -4.95 -2.47 5.04
CA GLY A 100 -3.64 -2.19 4.47
C GLY A 100 -3.15 -0.80 4.87
N THR A 101 -1.84 -0.59 4.92
CA THR A 101 -1.23 0.71 5.18
C THR A 101 -1.04 1.49 3.89
N ARG A 102 -1.15 2.82 3.97
CA ARG A 102 -0.78 3.70 2.86
C ARG A 102 0.75 3.78 2.75
N HIS A 103 1.23 3.94 1.53
CA HIS A 103 2.66 4.12 1.28
C HIS A 103 3.19 5.41 1.97
N PRO A 104 4.41 5.42 2.55
CA PRO A 104 4.96 6.59 3.24
C PRO A 104 4.96 7.88 2.41
N ILE A 105 5.26 7.82 1.12
CA ILE A 105 5.18 8.98 0.21
C ILE A 105 3.76 9.54 0.15
N SER A 106 2.74 8.68 0.07
CA SER A 106 1.34 9.12 0.03
C SER A 106 0.90 9.78 1.35
N LEU A 107 1.38 9.26 2.49
CA LEU A 107 1.11 9.85 3.81
C LEU A 107 1.73 11.24 3.93
N VAL A 108 3.03 11.37 3.59
CA VAL A 108 3.73 12.65 3.67
C VAL A 108 3.18 13.66 2.67
N ARG A 109 2.86 13.22 1.45
CA ARG A 109 2.19 14.08 0.46
C ARG A 109 0.87 14.65 0.99
N GLN A 110 0.03 13.80 1.58
CA GLN A 110 -1.25 14.25 2.15
C GLN A 110 -1.03 15.22 3.32
N GLU A 111 -0.11 14.93 4.21
CA GLU A 111 0.22 15.81 5.34
C GLU A 111 0.70 17.20 4.90
N ILE A 112 1.54 17.25 3.86
CA ILE A 112 2.00 18.53 3.27
C ILE A 112 0.81 19.30 2.68
N ILE A 113 -0.08 18.63 1.96
CA ILE A 113 -1.30 19.23 1.40
C ILE A 113 -2.15 19.81 2.53
N ASP A 114 -2.43 19.04 3.56
CA ASP A 114 -3.28 19.45 4.70
C ASP A 114 -2.69 20.68 5.42
N ILE A 115 -1.34 20.78 5.54
CA ILE A 115 -0.68 21.93 6.13
C ILE A 115 -0.92 23.20 5.30
N PHE A 116 -0.78 23.13 3.97
CA PHE A 116 -0.98 24.30 3.10
C PHE A 116 -2.46 24.65 2.93
N GLU A 117 -3.37 23.67 2.91
CA GLU A 117 -4.82 23.93 2.88
C GLU A 117 -5.27 24.72 4.12
N ARG A 118 -4.72 24.40 5.30
CA ARG A 118 -4.98 25.20 6.52
C ARG A 118 -4.47 26.65 6.42
N GLN A 119 -3.52 26.92 5.54
CA GLN A 119 -3.04 28.26 5.24
C GLN A 119 -3.81 28.93 4.10
N GLY A 120 -4.89 28.32 3.60
CA GLY A 120 -5.74 28.85 2.53
C GLY A 120 -5.25 28.61 1.11
N PHE A 121 -4.30 27.69 0.92
CA PHE A 121 -3.94 27.23 -0.41
C PHE A 121 -4.98 26.23 -0.94
N THR A 122 -5.26 26.29 -2.24
CA THR A 122 -6.13 25.37 -2.94
C THR A 122 -5.33 24.46 -3.86
N LEU A 123 -5.83 23.22 -4.07
CA LEU A 123 -5.18 22.26 -4.94
C LEU A 123 -5.36 22.65 -6.41
N ALA A 124 -4.28 22.62 -7.17
CA ALA A 124 -4.31 22.73 -8.62
C ALA A 124 -3.57 21.55 -9.25
N THR A 125 -4.11 21.02 -10.34
CA THR A 125 -3.54 19.89 -11.08
C THR A 125 -3.39 20.23 -12.56
N GLY A 126 -2.47 19.55 -13.24
CA GLY A 126 -2.23 19.71 -14.67
C GLY A 126 -1.63 18.46 -15.31
N PRO A 127 -1.46 18.44 -16.63
CA PRO A 127 -0.94 17.30 -17.36
C PRO A 127 0.53 17.01 -17.03
N GLU A 128 0.94 15.76 -17.19
CA GLU A 128 2.34 15.34 -17.06
C GLU A 128 3.12 15.53 -18.37
N VAL A 129 2.41 15.48 -19.49
CA VAL A 129 2.93 15.77 -20.84
C VAL A 129 2.65 17.23 -21.15
N GLU A 130 3.69 18.00 -21.39
CA GLU A 130 3.61 19.45 -21.52
C GLU A 130 4.37 19.95 -22.75
N ASP A 131 4.04 21.16 -23.17
CA ASP A 131 4.79 21.89 -24.18
C ASP A 131 5.96 22.70 -23.57
N ASP A 132 6.84 23.18 -24.44
CA ASP A 132 7.98 24.02 -24.05
C ASP A 132 7.57 25.31 -23.34
N TRP A 133 6.45 25.91 -23.77
CA TRP A 133 5.98 27.16 -23.19
C TRP A 133 5.75 27.05 -21.69
N HIS A 134 4.95 26.07 -21.28
CA HIS A 134 4.57 25.92 -19.88
C HIS A 134 5.69 25.37 -18.99
N VAL A 135 6.65 24.62 -19.57
CA VAL A 135 7.77 24.07 -18.77
C VAL A 135 8.95 25.00 -18.69
N PHE A 136 9.20 25.81 -19.74
CA PHE A 136 10.43 26.60 -19.82
C PHE A 136 10.20 28.07 -20.15
N SER A 137 9.57 28.37 -21.31
CA SER A 137 9.57 29.73 -21.83
C SER A 137 8.79 30.71 -20.96
N ALA A 138 7.62 30.36 -20.45
CA ALA A 138 6.84 31.19 -19.54
C ALA A 138 7.47 31.34 -18.15
N LEU A 139 8.44 30.49 -17.82
CA LEU A 139 9.18 30.49 -16.55
C LEU A 139 10.56 31.15 -16.67
N ASN A 140 10.72 31.99 -17.68
CA ASN A 140 11.94 32.79 -17.90
C ASN A 140 13.22 31.97 -18.14
N PHE A 141 13.09 30.70 -18.62
CA PHE A 141 14.25 29.92 -19.04
C PHE A 141 14.78 30.40 -20.39
N ALA A 142 16.05 30.72 -20.44
CA ALA A 142 16.72 31.08 -21.70
C ALA A 142 16.67 29.93 -22.72
N PRO A 143 16.66 30.18 -24.04
CA PRO A 143 16.62 29.15 -25.06
C PRO A 143 17.74 28.12 -24.99
N ASP A 144 18.92 28.55 -24.54
CA ASP A 144 20.15 27.76 -24.37
C ASP A 144 20.37 27.26 -22.94
N HIS A 145 19.37 27.36 -22.07
CA HIS A 145 19.51 26.94 -20.67
C HIS A 145 19.73 25.40 -20.59
N PRO A 146 20.69 24.92 -19.77
CA PRO A 146 21.03 23.49 -19.67
C PRO A 146 19.83 22.57 -19.35
N ALA A 147 18.88 23.05 -18.55
CA ALA A 147 17.67 22.27 -18.24
C ALA A 147 16.81 21.90 -19.47
N ARG A 148 17.00 22.58 -20.60
CA ARG A 148 16.38 22.25 -21.88
C ARG A 148 17.13 21.17 -22.65
N ASP A 149 18.26 20.67 -22.14
CA ASP A 149 19.03 19.62 -22.81
C ASP A 149 18.34 18.26 -22.62
N MET A 150 18.53 17.38 -23.60
CA MET A 150 18.09 15.97 -23.57
C MET A 150 18.75 15.19 -22.43
N GLN A 151 19.84 15.65 -21.87
CA GLN A 151 20.49 15.02 -20.74
C GLN A 151 19.67 15.20 -19.44
N ASP A 152 18.88 16.27 -19.32
CA ASP A 152 18.13 16.58 -18.12
C ASP A 152 16.61 16.43 -18.29
N THR A 153 16.09 16.47 -19.52
CA THR A 153 14.66 16.44 -19.82
C THR A 153 14.29 15.30 -20.76
N PHE A 154 13.19 14.62 -20.47
CA PHE A 154 12.60 13.61 -21.37
C PHE A 154 11.72 14.29 -22.43
N PHE A 155 12.16 14.26 -23.68
CA PHE A 155 11.38 14.73 -24.83
C PHE A 155 10.53 13.58 -25.39
N ILE A 156 9.24 13.83 -25.57
CA ILE A 156 8.33 12.97 -26.33
C ILE A 156 8.43 13.28 -27.82
N ASN A 157 8.47 14.58 -28.12
CA ASN A 157 8.76 15.09 -29.44
C ASN A 157 9.75 16.26 -29.32
N LYS A 158 10.88 16.18 -30.04
CA LYS A 158 11.87 17.25 -30.10
C LYS A 158 11.93 17.78 -31.53
N ASP A 159 11.55 19.04 -31.70
CA ASP A 159 11.74 19.78 -32.93
C ASP A 159 13.05 20.58 -32.82
N ASN A 160 13.98 20.34 -33.76
CA ASN A 160 15.29 21.01 -33.76
C ASN A 160 15.24 22.39 -34.44
N GLU A 161 14.15 22.68 -35.17
CA GLU A 161 13.98 23.96 -35.88
C GLU A 161 13.15 24.96 -35.06
N ASP A 162 12.15 24.47 -34.32
CA ASP A 162 11.29 25.30 -33.50
C ASP A 162 11.06 24.69 -32.11
N VAL A 163 11.79 25.19 -31.12
CA VAL A 163 11.69 24.73 -29.73
C VAL A 163 10.27 24.83 -29.14
N LYS A 164 9.41 25.73 -29.69
CA LYS A 164 8.03 25.87 -29.25
C LYS A 164 7.15 24.66 -29.58
N ARG A 165 7.60 23.79 -30.49
CA ARG A 165 6.95 22.54 -30.83
C ARG A 165 7.40 21.36 -30.00
N ASN A 166 8.32 21.57 -29.08
CA ASN A 166 8.79 20.52 -28.19
C ASN A 166 7.68 20.06 -27.26
N ILE A 167 7.54 18.75 -27.14
CA ILE A 167 6.66 18.11 -26.16
C ILE A 167 7.54 17.30 -25.21
N VAL A 168 7.37 17.52 -23.92
CA VAL A 168 8.22 16.97 -22.87
C VAL A 168 7.41 16.31 -21.75
N LEU A 169 8.02 15.44 -20.99
CA LEU A 169 7.55 15.11 -19.64
C LEU A 169 8.01 16.24 -18.70
N ARG A 170 7.07 16.83 -17.96
CA ARG A 170 7.37 17.97 -17.08
C ARG A 170 8.46 17.64 -16.07
N SER A 171 9.47 18.51 -15.97
CA SER A 171 10.58 18.39 -15.02
C SER A 171 10.28 18.98 -13.63
N HIS A 172 9.18 19.71 -13.52
CA HIS A 172 8.64 20.35 -12.30
C HIS A 172 7.14 20.60 -12.45
N THR A 173 6.47 20.94 -11.34
CA THR A 173 5.03 21.21 -11.36
C THR A 173 4.70 22.69 -11.57
N SER A 174 5.70 23.54 -11.85
CA SER A 174 5.52 24.97 -12.17
C SER A 174 4.68 25.20 -13.43
N SER A 175 4.64 24.24 -14.35
CA SER A 175 3.74 24.28 -15.52
C SER A 175 2.27 24.43 -15.11
N VAL A 176 1.86 23.84 -13.98
CA VAL A 176 0.50 24.00 -13.43
C VAL A 176 0.28 25.42 -12.91
N GLN A 177 1.33 26.06 -12.37
CA GLN A 177 1.28 27.45 -11.93
C GLN A 177 1.04 28.38 -13.14
N VAL A 178 1.80 28.21 -14.23
CA VAL A 178 1.62 28.95 -15.49
C VAL A 178 0.19 28.80 -16.02
N ARG A 179 -0.30 27.56 -16.14
CA ARG A 179 -1.66 27.27 -16.58
C ARG A 179 -2.74 27.88 -15.69
N THR A 180 -2.44 28.08 -14.41
CA THR A 180 -3.38 28.72 -13.48
C THR A 180 -3.33 30.25 -13.65
N MET A 181 -2.17 30.84 -13.81
CA MET A 181 -2.01 32.27 -14.05
C MET A 181 -2.65 32.73 -15.37
N GLU A 182 -2.55 31.91 -16.42
CA GLU A 182 -3.23 32.19 -17.71
C GLU A 182 -4.75 32.20 -17.62
N LYS A 183 -5.33 31.47 -16.65
CA LYS A 183 -6.79 31.30 -16.53
C LYS A 183 -7.43 32.14 -15.42
N LYS A 184 -6.66 32.62 -14.47
CA LYS A 184 -7.16 33.32 -13.28
C LYS A 184 -6.37 34.60 -13.03
N GLN A 185 -7.07 35.63 -12.64
CA GLN A 185 -6.45 36.85 -12.12
C GLN A 185 -6.22 36.72 -10.59
N PRO A 186 -5.22 37.43 -10.05
CA PRO A 186 -5.01 37.49 -8.60
C PRO A 186 -6.24 37.99 -7.82
N PRO A 187 -6.46 37.52 -6.58
CA PRO A 187 -5.52 36.73 -5.81
C PRO A 187 -5.46 35.27 -6.20
N ILE A 188 -4.26 34.70 -6.34
CA ILE A 188 -4.02 33.27 -6.62
C ILE A 188 -3.24 32.70 -5.45
N ARG A 189 -3.76 31.61 -4.86
CA ARG A 189 -3.07 30.87 -3.79
C ARG A 189 -3.29 29.38 -3.99
N ILE A 190 -2.31 28.71 -4.56
CA ILE A 190 -2.42 27.30 -4.97
C ILE A 190 -1.20 26.47 -4.56
N ILE A 191 -1.42 25.17 -4.38
CA ILE A 191 -0.39 24.14 -4.36
C ILE A 191 -0.60 23.16 -5.51
N CYS A 192 0.50 22.72 -6.10
CA CYS A 192 0.53 21.88 -7.30
C CYS A 192 1.25 20.56 -7.02
N PRO A 193 0.60 19.58 -6.38
CA PRO A 193 1.22 18.28 -6.19
C PRO A 193 1.17 17.46 -7.49
N GLY A 194 2.30 16.82 -7.84
CA GLY A 194 2.33 15.98 -9.04
C GLY A 194 3.63 15.20 -9.21
N ARG A 195 3.62 14.25 -10.13
CA ARG A 195 4.84 13.58 -10.59
C ARG A 195 5.60 14.47 -11.55
N VAL A 196 6.91 14.37 -11.47
CA VAL A 196 7.84 15.08 -12.34
C VAL A 196 8.94 14.14 -12.80
N TYR A 197 9.58 14.46 -13.91
CA TYR A 197 10.47 13.56 -14.63
C TYR A 197 11.78 14.28 -14.95
N ARG A 198 12.91 13.66 -14.64
CA ARG A 198 14.24 14.16 -14.97
C ARG A 198 15.08 13.01 -15.51
N ASN A 199 15.81 13.26 -16.57
CA ASN A 199 16.68 12.25 -17.18
C ASN A 199 17.96 12.04 -16.37
N GLU A 200 17.81 11.59 -15.14
CA GLU A 200 18.89 11.35 -14.18
C GLU A 200 19.08 9.85 -13.93
N ALA A 201 20.34 9.46 -13.68
CA ALA A 201 20.63 8.09 -13.25
C ALA A 201 20.03 7.80 -11.87
N ILE A 202 19.47 6.59 -11.71
CA ILE A 202 18.89 6.15 -10.44
C ILE A 202 20.01 5.92 -9.42
N THR A 203 19.98 6.65 -8.32
CA THR A 203 20.95 6.59 -7.23
C THR A 203 20.23 6.49 -5.88
N ALA A 204 20.98 6.45 -4.78
CA ALA A 204 20.43 6.55 -3.44
C ALA A 204 19.71 7.89 -3.15
N ARG A 205 19.91 8.94 -3.99
CA ARG A 205 19.43 10.30 -3.78
C ARG A 205 18.60 10.87 -4.93
N ALA A 206 18.64 10.27 -6.11
CA ALA A 206 17.97 10.72 -7.32
C ALA A 206 17.25 9.56 -8.01
N HIS A 207 16.16 9.89 -8.67
CA HIS A 207 15.39 8.96 -9.50
C HIS A 207 14.90 9.69 -10.76
N CYS A 208 14.71 8.96 -11.84
CA CYS A 208 14.23 9.51 -13.11
C CYS A 208 12.79 10.07 -13.06
N PHE A 209 12.02 9.73 -12.06
CA PHE A 209 10.79 10.42 -11.69
C PHE A 209 10.62 10.47 -10.16
N PHE A 210 9.97 11.51 -9.68
CA PHE A 210 9.66 11.70 -8.27
C PHE A 210 8.42 12.58 -8.11
N HIS A 211 7.97 12.78 -6.87
CA HIS A 211 6.81 13.62 -6.57
C HIS A 211 7.27 14.98 -6.06
N GLN A 212 6.69 16.03 -6.61
CA GLN A 212 6.93 17.39 -6.21
C GLN A 212 5.64 18.07 -5.76
N ILE A 213 5.74 18.96 -4.80
CA ILE A 213 4.68 19.90 -4.44
C ILE A 213 5.26 21.28 -4.56
N GLU A 214 4.68 22.08 -5.44
CA GLU A 214 5.03 23.49 -5.56
C GLU A 214 3.85 24.36 -5.09
N GLY A 215 4.16 25.51 -4.53
CA GLY A 215 3.19 26.49 -4.13
C GLY A 215 3.40 27.82 -4.83
N LEU A 216 2.29 28.53 -5.06
CA LEU A 216 2.24 29.85 -5.67
C LEU A 216 1.25 30.72 -4.91
N TYR A 217 1.70 31.91 -4.52
CA TYR A 217 0.83 32.96 -4.00
C TYR A 217 1.11 34.28 -4.71
N ILE A 218 0.06 34.87 -5.28
CA ILE A 218 0.10 36.17 -5.97
C ILE A 218 -1.04 37.02 -5.45
N ASP A 219 -0.70 38.23 -5.00
CA ASP A 219 -1.64 39.25 -4.57
C ASP A 219 -0.97 40.63 -4.61
N LYS A 220 -1.66 41.68 -4.17
CA LYS A 220 -1.08 42.99 -3.99
C LYS A 220 -0.14 43.03 -2.77
N ASN A 221 1.00 43.65 -2.92
CA ASN A 221 1.97 43.91 -1.84
C ASN A 221 2.48 42.65 -1.14
N VAL A 222 2.58 41.53 -1.83
CA VAL A 222 3.20 40.28 -1.29
C VAL A 222 4.70 40.50 -1.17
N THR A 223 5.26 40.09 -0.03
CA THR A 223 6.67 40.33 0.30
C THR A 223 7.45 39.05 0.59
N PHE A 224 8.76 39.11 0.59
CA PHE A 224 9.63 38.00 0.99
C PHE A 224 9.43 37.62 2.48
N ALA A 225 8.96 38.56 3.32
CA ALA A 225 8.64 38.29 4.70
C ALA A 225 7.40 37.34 4.82
N ASP A 226 6.41 37.51 3.94
CA ASP A 226 5.25 36.63 3.87
C ASP A 226 5.66 35.20 3.48
N LEU A 227 6.54 35.06 2.48
CA LEU A 227 7.13 33.77 2.12
C LEU A 227 7.83 33.14 3.31
N LYS A 228 8.70 33.88 4.01
CA LYS A 228 9.44 33.37 5.16
C LYS A 228 8.51 32.88 6.28
N GLN A 229 7.43 33.61 6.54
CA GLN A 229 6.45 33.24 7.57
C GLN A 229 5.73 31.94 7.21
N VAL A 230 5.26 31.83 5.99
CA VAL A 230 4.59 30.61 5.49
C VAL A 230 5.52 29.41 5.56
N MET A 231 6.78 29.58 5.17
CA MET A 231 7.78 28.52 5.22
C MET A 231 8.14 28.10 6.65
N LEU A 232 8.23 29.05 7.58
CA LEU A 232 8.44 28.76 9.00
C LEU A 232 7.28 27.96 9.58
N TYR A 233 6.06 28.38 9.31
CA TYR A 233 4.86 27.65 9.75
C TYR A 233 4.86 26.21 9.18
N PHE A 234 5.09 26.05 7.89
CA PHE A 234 5.20 24.75 7.25
C PHE A 234 6.24 23.86 7.92
N ALA A 235 7.46 24.38 8.16
CA ALA A 235 8.52 23.62 8.79
C ALA A 235 8.17 23.18 10.22
N GLN A 236 7.54 24.06 11.00
CA GLN A 236 7.15 23.78 12.38
C GLN A 236 5.99 22.78 12.48
N GLU A 237 5.01 22.85 11.58
CA GLU A 237 3.90 21.89 11.53
C GLU A 237 4.39 20.48 11.10
N LEU A 238 5.32 20.41 10.16
CA LEU A 238 5.79 19.13 9.61
C LEU A 238 6.84 18.44 10.48
N PHE A 239 7.75 19.21 11.09
CA PHE A 239 8.93 18.71 11.79
C PHE A 239 8.94 18.99 13.29
N GLY A 240 7.99 19.78 13.78
CA GLY A 240 7.86 20.13 15.20
C GLY A 240 8.18 21.60 15.50
N LYS A 241 7.59 22.11 16.59
CA LYS A 241 7.59 23.55 16.95
C LYS A 241 8.98 24.18 17.16
N ASP A 242 9.97 23.38 17.52
CA ASP A 242 11.35 23.84 17.75
C ASP A 242 12.18 23.95 16.48
N THR A 243 11.60 23.56 15.33
CA THR A 243 12.28 23.62 14.03
C THR A 243 12.59 25.05 13.64
N LYS A 244 13.85 25.27 13.33
CA LYS A 244 14.35 26.56 12.80
C LYS A 244 14.56 26.46 11.30
N ILE A 245 14.35 27.56 10.58
CA ILE A 245 14.64 27.66 9.16
C ILE A 245 15.80 28.59 8.91
N ARG A 246 16.52 28.34 7.81
CA ARG A 246 17.56 29.21 7.26
C ARG A 246 17.33 29.32 5.77
N LEU A 247 17.26 30.53 5.27
CA LEU A 247 17.20 30.84 3.85
C LEU A 247 18.62 31.22 3.36
N ARG A 248 19.10 30.50 2.37
CA ARG A 248 20.37 30.76 1.70
C ARG A 248 20.10 31.35 0.31
N PRO A 249 20.76 32.44 -0.11
CA PRO A 249 20.65 32.95 -1.47
C PRO A 249 20.91 31.81 -2.49
N SER A 250 20.10 31.76 -3.53
CA SER A 250 20.24 30.85 -4.66
C SER A 250 19.80 31.53 -5.94
N TYR A 251 19.81 30.83 -7.05
CA TYR A 251 19.35 31.33 -8.34
C TYR A 251 18.39 30.33 -8.98
N PHE A 252 17.22 30.86 -9.39
CA PHE A 252 16.27 30.16 -10.25
C PHE A 252 15.77 31.13 -11.32
N PRO A 253 15.61 30.71 -12.60
CA PRO A 253 15.19 31.61 -13.68
C PRO A 253 13.86 32.33 -13.44
N PHE A 254 12.98 31.70 -12.67
CA PHE A 254 11.59 32.13 -12.44
C PHE A 254 11.37 32.89 -11.13
N THR A 255 12.42 33.13 -10.33
CA THR A 255 12.32 33.88 -9.07
C THR A 255 13.49 34.81 -8.84
N GLU A 256 13.21 36.04 -8.30
CA GLU A 256 14.20 37.03 -7.88
C GLU A 256 13.63 37.91 -6.75
N PRO A 257 14.19 37.90 -5.53
CA PRO A 257 15.30 37.06 -5.08
C PRO A 257 14.89 35.60 -4.88
N SER A 258 15.86 34.70 -5.11
CA SER A 258 15.73 33.27 -4.93
C SER A 258 16.47 32.80 -3.68
N ALA A 259 15.96 31.76 -3.04
CA ALA A 259 16.59 31.15 -1.88
C ALA A 259 16.35 29.61 -1.84
N GLU A 260 17.29 28.91 -1.25
CA GLU A 260 17.12 27.54 -0.78
C GLU A 260 16.82 27.56 0.73
N MET A 261 15.83 26.79 1.16
CA MET A 261 15.47 26.69 2.56
C MET A 261 16.03 25.43 3.19
N ASP A 262 16.78 25.64 4.27
CA ASP A 262 17.24 24.58 5.16
C ASP A 262 16.41 24.58 6.44
N VAL A 263 16.23 23.39 7.02
CA VAL A 263 15.70 23.20 8.38
C VAL A 263 16.79 22.71 9.33
N SER A 264 16.68 23.04 10.61
CA SER A 264 17.57 22.47 11.63
C SER A 264 17.45 20.94 11.63
N CYS A 265 18.59 20.27 11.71
CA CYS A 265 18.62 18.79 11.65
C CYS A 265 17.89 18.19 12.85
N MET A 266 16.85 17.41 12.59
CA MET A 266 16.02 16.78 13.62
C MET A 266 16.77 15.72 14.45
N LEU A 267 17.81 15.10 13.87
CA LEU A 267 18.55 14.03 14.55
C LEU A 267 19.51 14.55 15.61
N CYS A 268 20.08 15.75 15.39
CA CYS A 268 21.06 16.31 16.31
C CYS A 268 20.65 17.67 16.86
N GLY A 269 19.39 18.09 16.67
CA GLY A 269 18.92 19.38 17.16
C GLY A 269 19.66 20.61 16.59
N GLY A 270 20.41 20.42 15.49
CA GLY A 270 21.23 21.48 14.90
C GLY A 270 22.72 21.47 15.31
N GLU A 271 23.16 20.56 16.19
CA GLU A 271 24.55 20.47 16.65
C GLU A 271 25.53 19.97 15.57
N GLY A 272 25.05 19.20 14.61
CA GLY A 272 25.86 18.58 13.56
C GLY A 272 26.08 17.08 13.77
N CYS A 273 25.72 16.27 12.77
CA CYS A 273 25.92 14.81 12.77
C CYS A 273 26.22 14.29 11.36
N GLY A 274 26.53 13.01 11.23
CA GLY A 274 26.83 12.41 9.93
C GLY A 274 25.69 12.52 8.90
N PHE A 275 24.45 12.60 9.36
CA PHE A 275 23.27 12.78 8.50
C PHE A 275 23.24 14.15 7.84
N CYS A 276 23.39 15.22 8.61
CA CYS A 276 23.46 16.60 8.11
C CYS A 276 24.88 16.99 7.65
N LYS A 277 25.79 16.02 7.52
CA LYS A 277 27.21 16.25 7.17
C LYS A 277 27.90 17.26 8.09
N HIS A 278 27.59 17.19 9.37
CA HIS A 278 28.12 18.05 10.44
C HIS A 278 27.77 19.56 10.29
N THR A 279 26.82 19.92 9.42
CA THR A 279 26.40 21.31 9.23
C THR A 279 25.33 21.75 10.23
N GLY A 280 24.59 20.81 10.85
CA GLY A 280 23.41 21.10 11.66
C GLY A 280 22.15 21.42 10.84
N TRP A 281 22.24 21.50 9.51
CA TRP A 281 21.17 21.93 8.61
C TRP A 281 20.92 20.93 7.49
N VAL A 282 19.65 20.86 7.04
CA VAL A 282 19.24 20.01 5.93
C VAL A 282 18.36 20.82 4.97
N GLU A 283 18.80 20.95 3.75
CA GLU A 283 18.03 21.59 2.66
C GLU A 283 16.78 20.76 2.33
N ILE A 284 15.63 21.42 2.23
CA ILE A 284 14.34 20.77 1.95
C ILE A 284 13.61 21.30 0.73
N LEU A 285 13.80 22.58 0.35
CA LEU A 285 13.08 23.18 -0.78
C LEU A 285 13.81 24.40 -1.35
N GLY A 286 13.45 24.76 -2.59
CA GLY A 286 13.75 26.04 -3.20
C GLY A 286 12.54 26.97 -3.14
N CYS A 287 12.78 28.29 -3.02
CA CYS A 287 11.72 29.30 -2.98
C CYS A 287 12.23 30.66 -3.44
N GLY A 288 11.32 31.61 -3.67
CA GLY A 288 11.69 32.99 -4.03
C GLY A 288 10.48 33.85 -4.35
N MET A 289 10.71 35.12 -4.57
CA MET A 289 9.72 36.01 -5.16
C MET A 289 9.63 35.75 -6.65
N ILE A 290 8.42 35.76 -7.20
CA ILE A 290 8.22 35.51 -8.64
C ILE A 290 8.85 36.62 -9.45
N ASP A 291 9.63 36.25 -10.47
CA ASP A 291 10.22 37.22 -11.40
C ASP A 291 9.09 37.95 -12.15
N PRO A 292 9.17 39.30 -12.27
CA PRO A 292 8.18 40.08 -13.02
C PRO A 292 7.94 39.60 -14.44
N ASN A 293 8.97 39.09 -15.14
CA ASN A 293 8.80 38.52 -16.49
C ASN A 293 7.87 37.31 -16.52
N VAL A 294 7.87 36.49 -15.45
CA VAL A 294 6.96 35.33 -15.35
C VAL A 294 5.50 35.75 -15.17
N LEU A 295 5.26 36.79 -14.38
CA LEU A 295 3.93 37.39 -14.22
C LEU A 295 3.43 37.96 -15.56
N GLU A 296 4.23 38.74 -16.24
CA GLU A 296 3.89 39.36 -17.52
C GLU A 296 3.69 38.34 -18.64
N ALA A 297 4.56 37.32 -18.72
CA ALA A 297 4.40 36.21 -19.66
C ALA A 297 3.07 35.46 -19.48
N SER A 298 2.55 35.46 -18.25
CA SER A 298 1.26 34.83 -17.92
C SER A 298 0.07 35.79 -17.91
N GLY A 299 0.25 37.07 -18.35
CA GLY A 299 -0.80 38.08 -18.45
C GLY A 299 -1.21 38.71 -17.12
N ILE A 300 -0.32 38.74 -16.13
CA ILE A 300 -0.50 39.40 -14.84
C ILE A 300 0.39 40.64 -14.76
N ASP A 301 -0.21 41.79 -14.43
CA ASP A 301 0.50 43.07 -14.32
C ASP A 301 1.45 43.10 -13.11
N SER A 302 2.74 43.02 -13.37
CA SER A 302 3.81 43.00 -12.38
C SER A 302 3.99 44.31 -11.63
N THR A 303 3.41 45.43 -12.11
CA THR A 303 3.40 46.71 -11.42
C THR A 303 2.37 46.80 -10.30
N ILE A 304 1.32 45.95 -10.36
CA ILE A 304 0.23 45.92 -9.40
C ILE A 304 0.39 44.72 -8.45
N TYR A 305 0.82 43.59 -8.97
CA TYR A 305 0.86 42.32 -8.26
C TYR A 305 2.28 41.83 -8.04
N SER A 306 2.52 41.27 -6.88
CA SER A 306 3.74 40.53 -6.56
C SER A 306 3.38 39.16 -6.00
N GLY A 307 4.33 38.25 -5.92
CA GLY A 307 4.05 36.91 -5.41
C GLY A 307 5.30 36.15 -5.05
N TYR A 308 5.11 35.02 -4.44
CA TYR A 308 6.19 34.08 -4.17
C TYR A 308 5.81 32.66 -4.62
N ALA A 309 6.87 31.89 -4.90
CA ALA A 309 6.76 30.49 -5.21
C ALA A 309 7.75 29.65 -4.37
N PHE A 310 7.42 28.40 -4.16
CA PHE A 310 8.29 27.42 -3.52
C PHE A 310 8.07 26.03 -4.10
N GLY A 311 9.08 25.15 -4.03
CA GLY A 311 8.99 23.79 -4.54
C GLY A 311 9.81 22.81 -3.73
N LEU A 312 9.17 21.68 -3.33
CA LEU A 312 9.79 20.63 -2.53
C LEU A 312 9.58 19.24 -3.14
N GLY A 313 10.57 18.37 -2.95
CA GLY A 313 10.48 16.95 -3.33
C GLY A 313 9.91 16.12 -2.18
N VAL A 314 8.79 15.43 -2.42
CA VAL A 314 8.09 14.65 -1.40
C VAL A 314 8.94 13.49 -0.90
N GLU A 315 9.70 12.84 -1.77
CA GLU A 315 10.61 11.74 -1.43
C GLU A 315 11.70 12.21 -0.46
N ARG A 316 12.26 13.41 -0.69
CA ARG A 316 13.28 13.97 0.20
C ARG A 316 12.73 14.23 1.60
N ILE A 317 11.55 14.81 1.69
CA ILE A 317 10.85 15.04 2.96
C ILE A 317 10.51 13.68 3.62
N THR A 318 10.03 12.70 2.86
CA THR A 318 9.72 11.36 3.37
C THR A 318 10.97 10.67 3.92
N ASN A 319 12.09 10.74 3.19
CA ASN A 319 13.36 10.21 3.65
C ASN A 319 13.82 10.84 4.98
N LEU A 320 13.65 12.15 5.11
CA LEU A 320 13.96 12.88 6.34
C LEU A 320 13.07 12.42 7.49
N LYS A 321 11.75 12.39 7.29
CA LYS A 321 10.76 12.05 8.31
C LYS A 321 10.88 10.62 8.81
N TYR A 322 11.14 9.68 7.91
CA TYR A 322 11.27 8.24 8.24
C TYR A 322 12.73 7.79 8.37
N MET A 323 13.69 8.69 8.34
CA MET A 323 15.13 8.41 8.47
C MET A 323 15.65 7.38 7.46
N VAL A 324 15.11 7.38 6.25
CA VAL A 324 15.53 6.48 5.18
C VAL A 324 16.75 7.08 4.46
N LYS A 325 17.83 6.30 4.42
CA LYS A 325 19.11 6.75 3.83
C LYS A 325 19.23 6.54 2.32
N ASP A 326 18.34 5.75 1.74
CA ASP A 326 18.39 5.34 0.34
C ASP A 326 16.98 5.37 -0.26
N LEU A 327 16.78 6.24 -1.24
CA LEU A 327 15.51 6.45 -1.93
C LEU A 327 14.96 5.16 -2.57
N ARG A 328 15.84 4.27 -3.02
CA ARG A 328 15.46 3.00 -3.63
C ARG A 328 14.75 2.04 -2.66
N LYS A 329 14.95 2.22 -1.34
CA LYS A 329 14.33 1.41 -0.29
C LYS A 329 12.88 1.80 0.01
N ILE A 330 12.49 3.04 -0.24
CA ILE A 330 11.11 3.49 -0.07
C ILE A 330 10.21 2.89 -1.17
N GLY A 331 10.77 2.57 -2.33
CA GLY A 331 9.98 2.12 -3.47
C GLY A 331 9.17 3.25 -4.10
N ARG A 332 8.20 2.89 -4.93
CA ARG A 332 7.38 3.83 -5.71
C ARG A 332 5.95 3.80 -5.21
N ALA A 333 5.41 4.95 -4.82
CA ALA A 333 3.98 5.08 -4.58
C ALA A 333 3.25 5.19 -5.93
N HIS A 334 2.25 4.34 -6.15
CA HIS A 334 1.21 4.64 -7.12
C HIS A 334 0.25 5.64 -6.44
N VAL A 335 0.31 6.88 -6.87
CA VAL A 335 -0.58 7.95 -6.40
C VAL A 335 -1.60 8.24 -7.48
#